data_da73e74e42642fcba4e613663eaba959
#
_entry.id   da73e74e42642fcba4e613663eaba959
#
_cell.length_a   1.000
_cell.length_b   1.000
_cell.length_c   1.000
_cell.angle_alpha   90.00
_cell.angle_beta   90.00
_cell.angle_gamma   90.00
#
_symmetry.space_group_name_H-M   'P 1'
#
loop_
_entity.id
_entity.type
_entity.pdbx_description
1 polymer ?
#
loop_
_entity_poly.entity_id
_entity_poly.type
_entity_poly.pdbx_seq_one_letter_code
_entity_poly.pdbx_strand_id
1 'polypeptide(L)'
;MLLWRAREQKFHQIGDGMENLPLGYITGEQYNEQSVCLGPGDMILAFSDGATEVQSPSGEQLTAGGFLDFATQTLAKLPQPVVLPEFSRSLLSGIHEYRGGPELDDDITLLTLRRSA
;
A
#
# COMPACT_ATOMS: atom_id res chain seq x y z
N MET A 1 -1.43 -2.36 5.14
CA MET A 1 -1.10 -0.91 5.11
C MET A 1 0.39 -0.69 5.27
N LEU A 2 0.94 0.37 4.64
CA LEU A 2 2.33 0.78 4.79
C LEU A 2 2.42 2.19 5.38
N LEU A 3 3.39 2.40 6.25
CA LEU A 3 3.71 3.70 6.86
C LEU A 3 5.11 4.12 6.41
N TRP A 4 5.19 5.22 5.66
CA TRP A 4 6.44 5.88 5.34
C TRP A 4 6.87 6.80 6.47
N ARG A 5 8.07 6.58 6.99
CA ARG A 5 8.70 7.48 7.94
C ARG A 5 9.66 8.41 7.21
N ALA A 6 9.30 9.68 7.13
CA ALA A 6 10.10 10.67 6.41
C ALA A 6 11.53 10.83 6.97
N ARG A 7 11.70 10.72 8.28
CA ARG A 7 13.01 10.78 8.93
C ARG A 7 13.90 9.58 8.62
N GLU A 8 13.30 8.40 8.47
CA GLU A 8 14.01 7.15 8.23
C GLU A 8 14.16 6.85 6.74
N GLN A 9 13.41 7.55 5.87
CA GLN A 9 13.32 7.29 4.44
C GLN A 9 12.98 5.82 4.14
N LYS A 10 12.01 5.28 4.91
CA LYS A 10 11.65 3.86 4.88
C LYS A 10 10.17 3.63 5.11
N PHE A 11 9.63 2.63 4.40
CA PHE A 11 8.32 2.07 4.69
C PHE A 11 8.38 1.02 5.79
N HIS A 12 7.38 1.04 6.65
CA HIS A 12 7.10 0.04 7.67
C HIS A 12 5.72 -0.56 7.39
N GLN A 13 5.59 -1.86 7.54
CA GLN A 13 4.28 -2.49 7.51
C GLN A 13 3.57 -2.24 8.84
N ILE A 14 2.28 -1.87 8.78
CA ILE A 14 1.44 -1.66 9.95
C ILE A 14 0.16 -2.50 9.83
N GLY A 15 -0.35 -2.95 10.98
CA GLY A 15 -1.54 -3.80 11.05
C GLY A 15 -1.26 -5.29 10.87
N ASP A 16 0.00 -5.73 10.89
CA ASP A 16 0.34 -7.15 10.87
C ASP A 16 -0.20 -7.86 12.11
N GLY A 17 -0.76 -9.05 11.90
CA GLY A 17 -1.34 -9.85 12.98
C GLY A 17 -2.67 -9.29 13.52
N MET A 18 -3.25 -8.29 12.87
CA MET A 18 -4.54 -7.70 13.23
C MET A 18 -5.67 -8.16 12.30
N GLU A 19 -5.57 -9.39 11.84
CA GLU A 19 -6.60 -10.00 11.01
C GLU A 19 -7.82 -10.30 11.87
N ASN A 20 -8.97 -9.79 11.44
CA ASN A 20 -10.25 -9.99 12.10
C ASN A 20 -11.26 -10.52 11.07
N LEU A 21 -12.33 -11.11 11.57
CA LEU A 21 -13.47 -11.47 10.73
C LEU A 21 -14.09 -10.22 10.08
N PRO A 22 -14.69 -10.35 8.89
CA PRO A 22 -15.40 -9.24 8.28
C PRO A 22 -16.47 -8.65 9.21
N LEU A 23 -16.66 -7.34 9.12
CA LEU A 23 -17.68 -6.66 9.90
C LEU A 23 -19.06 -7.27 9.65
N GLY A 24 -19.81 -7.51 10.72
CA GLY A 24 -21.16 -8.07 10.66
C GLY A 24 -21.23 -9.58 10.47
N TYR A 25 -20.09 -10.27 10.43
CA TYR A 25 -20.05 -11.73 10.25
C TYR A 25 -20.52 -12.49 11.50
N ILE A 26 -20.08 -12.06 12.68
CA ILE A 26 -20.48 -12.63 13.97
C ILE A 26 -20.85 -11.51 14.94
N THR A 27 -21.93 -11.74 15.74
CA THR A 27 -22.29 -10.84 16.82
C THR A 27 -21.29 -10.95 17.97
N GLY A 28 -20.82 -9.81 18.50
CA GLY A 28 -19.91 -9.74 19.65
C GLY A 28 -18.43 -9.93 19.31
N GLU A 29 -18.06 -9.95 18.01
CA GLU A 29 -16.67 -9.95 17.59
C GLU A 29 -15.94 -8.70 18.10
N GLN A 30 -14.76 -8.91 18.68
CA GLN A 30 -13.90 -7.83 19.14
C GLN A 30 -12.80 -7.58 18.10
N TYR A 31 -12.75 -6.34 17.60
CA TYR A 31 -11.78 -5.94 16.56
C TYR A 31 -10.57 -5.30 17.21
N ASN A 32 -9.38 -5.69 16.74
CA ASN A 32 -8.13 -5.10 17.18
C ASN A 32 -7.96 -3.69 16.61
N GLU A 33 -7.39 -2.80 17.41
CA GLU A 33 -7.08 -1.44 17.04
C GLU A 33 -5.57 -1.18 17.19
N GLN A 34 -5.02 -0.41 16.28
CA GLN A 34 -3.65 0.08 16.37
C GLN A 34 -3.65 1.59 16.08
N SER A 35 -2.93 2.34 16.92
CA SER A 35 -2.74 3.77 16.72
C SER A 35 -1.30 4.07 16.32
N VAL A 36 -1.14 4.95 15.33
CA VAL A 36 0.16 5.46 14.91
C VAL A 36 0.15 6.98 14.87
N CYS A 37 1.21 7.61 15.36
CA CYS A 37 1.38 9.04 15.25
C CYS A 37 2.19 9.36 14.00
N LEU A 38 1.69 10.29 13.17
CA LEU A 38 2.41 10.77 11.99
C LEU A 38 3.20 12.02 12.32
N GLY A 39 4.49 12.01 12.05
CA GLY A 39 5.33 13.20 12.03
C GLY A 39 5.18 13.98 10.71
N PRO A 40 5.71 15.22 10.63
CA PRO A 40 5.72 15.97 9.37
C PRO A 40 6.41 15.17 8.24
N GLY A 41 5.76 15.07 7.09
CA GLY A 41 6.24 14.34 5.93
C GLY A 41 5.98 12.83 5.97
N ASP A 42 5.54 12.26 7.09
CA ASP A 42 5.13 10.87 7.15
C ASP A 42 3.88 10.63 6.29
N MET A 43 3.79 9.43 5.73
CA MET A 43 2.72 9.07 4.81
C MET A 43 2.17 7.69 5.11
N ILE A 44 0.86 7.53 5.00
CA ILE A 44 0.19 6.22 4.99
C ILE A 44 -0.16 5.87 3.55
N LEU A 45 0.12 4.62 3.18
CA LEU A 45 -0.35 3.98 1.96
C LEU A 45 -1.25 2.82 2.35
N ALA A 46 -2.54 2.98 2.17
CA ALA A 46 -3.52 1.93 2.32
C ALA A 46 -3.90 1.36 0.95
N PHE A 47 -4.13 0.07 0.87
CA PHE A 47 -4.43 -0.63 -0.37
C PHE A 47 -5.31 -1.85 -0.12
N SER A 48 -6.09 -2.21 -1.12
CA SER A 48 -6.85 -3.47 -1.14
C SER A 48 -5.97 -4.66 -1.53
N ASP A 49 -6.44 -5.86 -1.28
CA ASP A 49 -5.74 -7.11 -1.58
C ASP A 49 -5.41 -7.25 -3.07
N GLY A 50 -6.24 -6.68 -3.95
CA GLY A 50 -5.98 -6.65 -5.38
C GLY A 50 -4.61 -6.07 -5.78
N ALA A 51 -4.02 -5.20 -4.93
CA ALA A 51 -2.70 -4.65 -5.19
C ALA A 51 -1.55 -5.63 -4.88
N THR A 52 -1.76 -6.56 -3.97
CA THR A 52 -0.73 -7.54 -3.52
C THR A 52 -0.94 -8.92 -4.12
N GLU A 53 -2.15 -9.24 -4.55
CA GLU A 53 -2.50 -10.53 -5.15
C GLU A 53 -2.33 -10.57 -6.66
N VAL A 54 -1.99 -9.44 -7.28
CA VAL A 54 -1.75 -9.37 -8.73
C VAL A 54 -0.63 -10.35 -9.14
N GLN A 55 -0.89 -11.07 -10.24
CA GLN A 55 0.05 -12.05 -10.77
C GLN A 55 0.72 -11.53 -12.04
N SER A 56 2.01 -11.82 -12.17
CA SER A 56 2.74 -11.62 -13.41
C SER A 56 2.23 -12.57 -14.51
N PRO A 57 2.60 -12.37 -15.78
CA PRO A 57 2.27 -13.30 -16.86
C PRO A 57 2.77 -14.73 -16.62
N SER A 58 3.80 -14.91 -15.80
CA SER A 58 4.30 -16.24 -15.38
C SER A 58 3.55 -16.83 -14.20
N GLY A 59 2.54 -16.15 -13.65
CA GLY A 59 1.75 -16.57 -12.51
C GLY A 59 2.37 -16.29 -11.14
N GLU A 60 3.44 -15.51 -11.07
CA GLU A 60 4.07 -15.11 -9.82
C GLU A 60 3.30 -13.96 -9.18
N GLN A 61 2.87 -14.14 -7.93
CA GLN A 61 2.14 -13.14 -7.18
C GLN A 61 3.08 -12.05 -6.64
N LEU A 62 2.64 -10.79 -6.71
CA LEU A 62 3.45 -9.64 -6.22
C LEU A 62 3.74 -9.73 -4.72
N THR A 63 2.79 -10.17 -3.92
CA THR A 63 2.85 -10.28 -2.46
C THR A 63 2.94 -8.92 -1.72
N ALA A 64 2.69 -8.93 -0.41
CA ALA A 64 2.83 -7.73 0.43
C ALA A 64 4.28 -7.21 0.47
N GLY A 65 5.26 -8.13 0.56
CA GLY A 65 6.68 -7.78 0.53
C GLY A 65 7.13 -7.19 -0.78
N GLY A 66 6.71 -7.78 -1.90
CA GLY A 66 6.98 -7.26 -3.24
C GLY A 66 6.34 -5.88 -3.46
N PHE A 67 5.13 -5.68 -2.96
CA PHE A 67 4.46 -4.37 -3.04
C PHE A 67 5.17 -3.30 -2.21
N LEU A 68 5.68 -3.65 -1.02
CA LEU A 68 6.49 -2.75 -0.19
C LEU A 68 7.77 -2.32 -0.93
N ASP A 69 8.50 -3.26 -1.50
CA ASP A 69 9.71 -2.98 -2.28
C ASP A 69 9.40 -2.10 -3.49
N PHE A 70 8.32 -2.40 -4.17
CA PHE A 70 7.85 -1.63 -5.32
C PHE A 70 7.48 -0.19 -4.93
N ALA A 71 6.73 0.00 -3.84
CA ALA A 71 6.38 1.33 -3.32
C ALA A 71 7.62 2.14 -2.95
N THR A 72 8.61 1.50 -2.33
CA THR A 72 9.89 2.12 -1.98
C THR A 72 10.65 2.59 -3.22
N GLN A 73 10.77 1.74 -4.22
CA GLN A 73 11.44 2.07 -5.49
C GLN A 73 10.71 3.17 -6.25
N THR A 74 9.39 3.13 -6.29
CA THR A 74 8.56 4.15 -6.93
C THR A 74 8.77 5.51 -6.27
N LEU A 75 8.74 5.55 -4.94
CA LEU A 75 8.95 6.80 -4.20
C LEU A 75 10.35 7.39 -4.43
N ALA A 76 11.36 6.53 -4.49
CA ALA A 76 12.75 6.95 -4.72
C ALA A 76 12.98 7.55 -6.12
N LYS A 77 12.17 7.19 -7.10
CA LYS A 77 12.28 7.69 -8.50
C LYS A 77 11.55 9.00 -8.72
N LEU A 78 10.64 9.39 -7.83
CA LEU A 78 9.84 10.59 -7.98
C LEU A 78 10.59 11.84 -7.50
N PRO A 79 10.35 13.00 -8.17
CA PRO A 79 10.89 14.28 -7.71
C PRO A 79 10.42 14.63 -6.29
N GLN A 80 11.29 15.30 -5.54
CA GLN A 80 10.95 15.78 -4.20
C GLN A 80 10.59 17.28 -4.24
N PRO A 81 9.59 17.72 -3.50
CA PRO A 81 8.68 16.95 -2.64
C PRO A 81 7.69 16.10 -3.47
N VAL A 82 7.44 14.89 -3.02
CA VAL A 82 6.55 13.96 -3.73
C VAL A 82 5.13 14.50 -3.81
N VAL A 83 4.55 14.47 -5.01
CA VAL A 83 3.15 14.79 -5.27
C VAL A 83 2.34 13.50 -5.15
N LEU A 84 1.43 13.41 -4.17
CA LEU A 84 0.70 12.17 -3.87
C LEU A 84 -0.09 11.60 -5.05
N PRO A 85 -0.82 12.40 -5.87
CA PRO A 85 -1.48 11.87 -7.05
C PRO A 85 -0.52 11.23 -8.07
N GLU A 86 0.69 11.76 -8.21
CA GLU A 86 1.70 11.18 -9.09
C GLU A 86 2.24 9.87 -8.53
N PHE A 87 2.48 9.81 -7.23
CA PHE A 87 2.88 8.58 -6.55
C PHE A 87 1.84 7.48 -6.73
N SER A 88 0.56 7.78 -6.48
CA SER A 88 -0.53 6.80 -6.66
C SER A 88 -0.67 6.32 -8.11
N ARG A 89 -0.55 7.23 -9.09
CA ARG A 89 -0.56 6.86 -10.51
C ARG A 89 0.62 5.98 -10.90
N SER A 90 1.81 6.30 -10.40
CA SER A 90 3.01 5.52 -10.66
C SER A 90 2.92 4.11 -10.05
N LEU A 91 2.34 3.99 -8.85
CA LEU A 91 2.04 2.68 -8.26
C LEU A 91 1.08 1.88 -9.13
N LEU A 92 -0.03 2.47 -9.55
CA LEU A 92 -1.01 1.79 -10.38
C LEU A 92 -0.43 1.37 -11.73
N SER A 93 0.33 2.26 -12.38
CA SER A 93 1.02 1.95 -13.63
C SER A 93 1.97 0.78 -13.50
N GLY A 94 2.75 0.72 -12.42
CA GLY A 94 3.66 -0.38 -12.16
C GLY A 94 2.96 -1.70 -11.86
N ILE A 95 1.80 -1.67 -11.21
CA ILE A 95 0.98 -2.87 -11.01
C ILE A 95 0.50 -3.42 -12.36
N HIS A 96 0.00 -2.55 -13.25
CA HIS A 96 -0.39 -2.95 -14.61
C HIS A 96 0.81 -3.50 -15.42
N GLU A 97 1.96 -2.88 -15.28
CA GLU A 97 3.20 -3.35 -15.91
C GLU A 97 3.62 -4.72 -15.38
N TYR A 98 3.54 -4.94 -14.06
CA TYR A 98 3.82 -6.23 -13.44
C TYR A 98 2.87 -7.32 -13.95
N ARG A 99 1.60 -7.01 -14.10
CA ARG A 99 0.59 -7.92 -14.68
C ARG A 99 0.82 -8.20 -16.16
N GLY A 100 1.49 -7.31 -16.87
CA GLY A 100 1.70 -7.41 -18.33
C GLY A 100 0.54 -6.87 -19.17
N GLY A 101 -0.33 -6.04 -18.57
CA GLY A 101 -1.46 -5.44 -19.27
C GLY A 101 -2.42 -4.71 -18.33
N PRO A 102 -3.44 -4.03 -18.89
CA PRO A 102 -4.39 -3.23 -18.10
C PRO A 102 -5.45 -4.07 -17.38
N GLU A 103 -5.64 -5.33 -17.77
CA GLU A 103 -6.62 -6.21 -17.14
C GLU A 103 -6.10 -6.70 -15.80
N LEU A 104 -6.91 -6.53 -14.75
CA LEU A 104 -6.62 -6.98 -13.39
C LEU A 104 -7.59 -8.10 -13.02
N ASP A 105 -7.11 -9.01 -12.17
CA ASP A 105 -7.90 -10.15 -11.68
C ASP A 105 -8.92 -9.70 -10.63
N ASP A 106 -8.67 -8.58 -9.95
CA ASP A 106 -9.53 -7.97 -8.95
C ASP A 106 -9.39 -6.44 -8.97
N ASP A 107 -10.34 -5.75 -8.36
CA ASP A 107 -10.33 -4.31 -8.21
C ASP A 107 -9.20 -3.86 -7.27
N ILE A 108 -8.56 -2.74 -7.62
CA ILE A 108 -7.50 -2.15 -6.82
C ILE A 108 -7.94 -0.80 -6.27
N THR A 109 -7.86 -0.65 -4.97
CA THR A 109 -8.00 0.62 -4.28
C THR A 109 -6.69 1.02 -3.64
N LEU A 110 -6.21 2.24 -3.93
CA LEU A 110 -5.04 2.84 -3.32
C LEU A 110 -5.44 4.16 -2.66
N LEU A 111 -5.08 4.34 -1.41
CA LEU A 111 -5.27 5.58 -0.67
C LEU A 111 -3.92 6.05 -0.10
N THR A 112 -3.53 7.27 -0.44
CA THR A 112 -2.33 7.90 0.11
C THR A 112 -2.71 9.11 0.98
N LEU A 113 -2.16 9.16 2.18
CA LEU A 113 -2.34 10.25 3.13
C LEU A 113 -0.97 10.70 3.61
N ARG A 114 -0.70 12.01 3.59
CA ARG A 114 0.55 12.57 4.13
C ARG A 114 0.25 13.69 5.11
N ARG A 115 0.95 13.68 6.24
CA ARG A 115 0.98 14.84 7.13
C ARG A 115 1.91 15.90 6.52
N SER A 116 1.36 17.07 6.19
CA SER A 116 2.13 18.15 5.57
C SER A 116 3.13 18.76 6.57
N ALA A 117 2.73 19.46 7.50
CA ALA A 117 3.64 20.15 8.44
C ALA A 117 3.09 20.13 9.87
#